data_fc29ef5964e5848b8139eaa257f9c270
#
_entry.id   fc29ef5964e5848b8139eaa257f9c270
#
_cell.length_a   1.000
_cell.length_b   1.000
_cell.length_c   1.000
_cell.angle_alpha   90.00
_cell.angle_beta   90.00
_cell.angle_gamma   90.00
#
_symmetry.space_group_name_H-M   'P 1'
#
loop_
_entity.id
_entity.type
_entity.pdbx_description
1 polymer ?
#
loop_
_entity_poly.entity_id
_entity_poly.type
_entity_poly.pdbx_seq_one_letter_code
_entity_poly.pdbx_strand_id
1 'polypeptide(L)'
;MRFIHHLSLPSRDLKRAARFYDPVMKALGYRRVWTDKNVIGYGLVDRQDQFALRLRKRERRMTGDGFHIAFVAPSRKAVDAFYQAAMKHGGKDNGGSGLNPEYGKNYYAAFVFDPDGYRIEAVINGRV
;
A
#
# COMPACT_ATOMS: atom_id res chain seq x y z
N MET A 1 -15.70 -11.11 4.47
CA MET A 1 -16.37 -9.80 4.46
C MET A 1 -15.37 -8.70 4.74
N ARG A 2 -15.39 -7.64 3.94
CA ARG A 2 -14.53 -6.50 4.19
C ARG A 2 -15.13 -5.59 5.23
N PHE A 3 -14.32 -5.14 6.14
CA PHE A 3 -14.72 -4.13 7.10
C PHE A 3 -14.78 -2.74 6.46
N ILE A 4 -13.78 -2.43 5.63
CA ILE A 4 -13.72 -1.18 4.88
C ILE A 4 -13.99 -1.47 3.41
N HIS A 5 -14.91 -0.73 2.78
CA HIS A 5 -15.25 -0.91 1.37
C HIS A 5 -14.10 -0.40 0.49
N HIS A 6 -13.70 0.83 0.68
CA HIS A 6 -12.57 1.42 -0.04
C HIS A 6 -12.01 2.60 0.73
N LEU A 7 -10.78 2.98 0.38
CA LEU A 7 -10.06 4.09 0.96
C LEU A 7 -9.41 4.89 -0.15
N SER A 8 -9.47 6.22 -0.08
CA SER A 8 -8.82 7.10 -1.05
C SER A 8 -7.89 8.06 -0.33
N LEU A 9 -6.74 8.32 -0.95
CA LEU A 9 -5.76 9.28 -0.46
C LEU A 9 -5.45 10.30 -1.54
N PRO A 10 -5.20 11.56 -1.18
CA PRO A 10 -4.70 12.53 -2.15
C PRO A 10 -3.26 12.22 -2.54
N SER A 11 -2.94 12.42 -3.80
CA SER A 11 -1.57 12.34 -4.32
C SER A 11 -1.30 13.57 -5.16
N ARG A 12 -0.09 14.10 -5.08
CA ARG A 12 0.31 15.27 -5.87
C ARG A 12 0.69 14.91 -7.30
N ASP A 13 1.02 13.65 -7.55
CA ASP A 13 1.54 13.20 -8.83
C ASP A 13 1.12 11.75 -9.07
N LEU A 14 0.07 11.57 -9.88
CA LEU A 14 -0.47 10.23 -10.13
C LEU A 14 0.47 9.35 -10.95
N LYS A 15 1.29 9.93 -11.83
CA LYS A 15 2.27 9.14 -12.59
C LYS A 15 3.32 8.55 -11.66
N ARG A 16 3.82 9.37 -10.74
CA ARG A 16 4.76 8.91 -9.72
C ARG A 16 4.12 7.86 -8.81
N ALA A 17 2.89 8.12 -8.36
CA ALA A 17 2.16 7.18 -7.52
C ALA A 17 1.94 5.85 -8.24
N ALA A 18 1.57 5.88 -9.53
CA ALA A 18 1.36 4.65 -10.31
C ALA A 18 2.65 3.84 -10.47
N ARG A 19 3.78 4.50 -10.72
CA ARG A 19 5.07 3.80 -10.84
C ARG A 19 5.43 3.06 -9.56
N PHE A 20 4.99 3.56 -8.42
CA PHE A 20 5.18 2.91 -7.12
C PHE A 20 4.12 1.85 -6.86
N TYR A 21 2.85 2.22 -6.94
CA TYR A 21 1.76 1.34 -6.51
C TYR A 21 1.47 0.19 -7.48
N ASP A 22 1.70 0.35 -8.78
CA ASP A 22 1.49 -0.75 -9.71
C ASP A 22 2.31 -1.99 -9.30
N PRO A 23 3.64 -1.91 -9.14
CA PRO A 23 4.42 -3.09 -8.74
C PRO A 23 4.21 -3.51 -7.27
N VAL A 24 3.98 -2.55 -6.39
CA VAL A 24 3.78 -2.82 -4.96
C VAL A 24 2.47 -3.57 -4.72
N MET A 25 1.39 -3.15 -5.36
CA MET A 25 0.10 -3.82 -5.25
C MET A 25 0.12 -5.17 -5.96
N LYS A 26 0.83 -5.29 -7.08
CA LYS A 26 1.01 -6.56 -7.76
C LYS A 26 1.65 -7.61 -6.85
N ALA A 27 2.63 -7.21 -6.05
CA ALA A 27 3.28 -8.10 -5.08
C ALA A 27 2.28 -8.69 -4.08
N LEU A 28 1.20 -7.95 -3.78
CA LEU A 28 0.15 -8.39 -2.86
C LEU A 28 -1.02 -9.10 -3.55
N GLY A 29 -0.96 -9.21 -4.89
CA GLY A 29 -2.04 -9.84 -5.65
C GLY A 29 -3.13 -8.92 -6.14
N TYR A 30 -2.94 -7.61 -6.03
CA TYR A 30 -3.88 -6.60 -6.54
C TYR A 30 -3.37 -6.00 -7.84
N ARG A 31 -4.27 -5.35 -8.56
CA ARG A 31 -3.94 -4.68 -9.82
C ARG A 31 -4.70 -3.37 -9.93
N ARG A 32 -4.28 -2.54 -10.88
CA ARG A 32 -5.04 -1.33 -11.18
C ARG A 32 -6.34 -1.74 -11.86
N VAL A 33 -7.47 -1.34 -11.28
CA VAL A 33 -8.81 -1.68 -11.76
C VAL A 33 -9.59 -0.47 -12.26
N TRP A 34 -9.08 0.73 -12.00
CA TRP A 34 -9.69 1.97 -12.44
C TRP A 34 -8.61 3.01 -12.72
N THR A 35 -8.68 3.60 -13.91
CA THR A 35 -7.81 4.71 -14.29
C THR A 35 -8.66 5.79 -14.91
N ASP A 36 -8.58 6.99 -14.37
CA ASP A 36 -9.23 8.15 -14.91
C ASP A 36 -8.23 9.33 -14.85
N LYS A 37 -8.64 10.47 -15.34
CA LYS A 37 -7.76 11.66 -15.41
C LYS A 37 -7.20 12.03 -14.03
N ASN A 38 -8.02 11.97 -12.99
CA ASN A 38 -7.68 12.45 -11.66
C ASN A 38 -7.70 11.37 -10.59
N VAL A 39 -7.74 10.10 -10.97
CA VAL A 39 -7.80 9.00 -10.02
C VAL A 39 -7.21 7.72 -10.60
N ILE A 40 -6.50 6.98 -9.75
CA ILE A 40 -6.14 5.59 -10.02
C ILE A 40 -6.59 4.74 -8.84
N GLY A 41 -7.11 3.57 -9.13
CA GLY A 41 -7.63 2.68 -8.10
C GLY A 41 -7.14 1.25 -8.27
N TYR A 42 -6.96 0.57 -7.14
CA TYR A 42 -6.42 -0.78 -7.06
C TYR A 42 -7.41 -1.72 -6.40
N GLY A 43 -7.46 -2.94 -6.86
CA GLY A 43 -8.36 -3.95 -6.32
C GLY A 43 -8.21 -5.26 -7.08
N LEU A 44 -9.30 -6.04 -7.11
CA LEU A 44 -9.33 -7.36 -7.72
C LEU A 44 -10.27 -7.42 -8.92
N VAL A 45 -11.29 -6.58 -8.97
CA VAL A 45 -12.35 -6.57 -9.97
C VAL A 45 -12.39 -5.20 -10.63
N ASP A 46 -12.50 -5.18 -11.96
CA ASP A 46 -12.55 -3.94 -12.72
C ASP A 46 -13.64 -3.01 -12.16
N ARG A 47 -13.27 -1.74 -12.00
CA ARG A 47 -14.11 -0.65 -11.49
C ARG A 47 -14.55 -0.79 -10.03
N GLN A 48 -13.97 -1.75 -9.31
CA GLN A 48 -14.24 -1.96 -7.89
C GLN A 48 -12.96 -1.80 -7.09
N ASP A 49 -12.48 -0.57 -7.01
CA ASP A 49 -11.28 -0.27 -6.26
C ASP A 49 -11.50 -0.42 -4.75
N GLN A 50 -10.48 -0.90 -4.08
CA GLN A 50 -10.44 -0.97 -2.62
C GLN A 50 -9.51 0.10 -2.05
N PHE A 51 -8.57 0.56 -2.86
CA PHE A 51 -7.63 1.60 -2.51
C PHE A 51 -7.42 2.49 -3.73
N ALA A 52 -7.51 3.79 -3.56
CA ALA A 52 -7.38 4.73 -4.66
C ALA A 52 -6.54 5.94 -4.26
N LEU A 53 -5.93 6.54 -5.28
CA LEU A 53 -5.21 7.79 -5.16
C LEU A 53 -5.88 8.81 -6.07
N ARG A 54 -6.20 9.97 -5.51
CA ARG A 54 -6.86 11.05 -6.23
C ARG A 54 -5.91 12.23 -6.37
N LEU A 55 -5.82 12.76 -7.59
CA LEU A 55 -4.92 13.87 -7.87
C LEU A 55 -5.37 15.13 -7.13
N ARG A 56 -4.49 15.66 -6.29
CA ARG A 56 -4.67 16.91 -5.55
C ARG A 56 -3.33 17.61 -5.45
N LYS A 57 -3.02 18.42 -6.43
CA LYS A 57 -1.67 19.00 -6.57
C LYS A 57 -1.28 19.90 -5.42
N ARG A 58 -2.25 20.59 -4.81
CA ARG A 58 -2.00 21.60 -3.77
C ARG A 58 -2.39 21.13 -2.39
N GLU A 59 -3.05 20.00 -2.28
CA GLU A 59 -3.52 19.54 -1.00
C GLU A 59 -2.40 18.88 -0.21
N ARG A 60 -2.43 19.10 1.08
CA ARG A 60 -1.49 18.42 1.96
C ARG A 60 -1.95 16.98 2.17
N ARG A 61 -1.00 16.07 2.17
CA ARG A 61 -1.28 14.68 2.50
C ARG A 61 -1.66 14.56 3.97
N MET A 62 -2.38 13.50 4.30
CA MET A 62 -2.58 13.10 5.69
C MET A 62 -1.24 12.71 6.28
N THR A 63 -0.82 13.42 7.33
CA THR A 63 0.45 13.15 8.01
C THR A 63 0.23 13.04 9.50
N GLY A 64 1.25 12.60 10.19
CA GLY A 64 1.21 12.38 11.62
C GLY A 64 1.70 10.98 11.96
N ASP A 65 2.23 10.83 13.13
CA ASP A 65 2.90 9.58 13.51
C ASP A 65 1.94 8.42 13.65
N GLY A 66 0.67 8.70 13.93
CA GLY A 66 -0.33 7.66 14.11
C GLY A 66 -1.02 7.21 12.85
N PHE A 67 -0.82 7.90 11.73
CA PHE A 67 -1.50 7.53 10.49
C PHE A 67 -0.69 6.52 9.71
N HIS A 68 -1.29 5.36 9.43
CA HIS A 68 -0.73 4.40 8.49
C HIS A 68 -1.83 3.48 7.96
N ILE A 69 -1.53 2.82 6.84
CA ILE A 69 -2.44 1.86 6.22
C ILE A 69 -1.72 0.53 6.12
N ALA A 70 -2.36 -0.53 6.60
CA ALA A 70 -1.84 -1.88 6.49
C ALA A 70 -2.66 -2.66 5.47
N PHE A 71 -1.99 -3.15 4.44
CA PHE A 71 -2.59 -4.00 3.42
C PHE A 71 -2.38 -5.46 3.78
N VAL A 72 -3.40 -6.28 3.59
CA VAL A 72 -3.30 -7.72 3.81
C VAL A 72 -2.44 -8.35 2.72
N ALA A 73 -1.46 -9.14 3.13
CA ALA A 73 -0.63 -9.93 2.23
C ALA A 73 -1.05 -11.40 2.28
N PRO A 74 -1.04 -12.12 1.16
CA PRO A 74 -1.43 -13.54 1.13
C PRO A 74 -0.38 -14.47 1.71
N SER A 75 0.87 -14.03 1.87
CA SER A 75 1.96 -14.86 2.36
C SER A 75 3.11 -13.99 2.86
N ARG A 76 4.03 -14.58 3.61
CA ARG A 76 5.28 -13.89 3.99
C ARG A 76 6.11 -13.52 2.77
N LYS A 77 6.12 -14.39 1.76
CA LYS A 77 6.81 -14.11 0.49
C LYS A 77 6.26 -12.86 -0.18
N ALA A 78 4.93 -12.67 -0.15
CA ALA A 78 4.30 -11.47 -0.70
C ALA A 78 4.69 -10.22 0.09
N VAL A 79 4.82 -10.31 1.41
CA VAL A 79 5.32 -9.20 2.23
C VAL A 79 6.73 -8.80 1.81
N ASP A 80 7.61 -9.77 1.62
CA ASP A 80 8.99 -9.51 1.19
C ASP A 80 9.01 -8.88 -0.22
N ALA A 81 8.18 -9.39 -1.13
CA ALA A 81 8.06 -8.86 -2.49
C ALA A 81 7.52 -7.41 -2.48
N PHE A 82 6.56 -7.12 -1.62
CA PHE A 82 6.05 -5.77 -1.40
C PHE A 82 7.17 -4.82 -0.99
N TYR A 83 7.97 -5.22 -0.01
CA TYR A 83 9.07 -4.39 0.48
C TYR A 83 10.09 -4.12 -0.63
N GLN A 84 10.49 -5.17 -1.36
CA GLN A 84 11.47 -5.02 -2.42
C GLN A 84 10.96 -4.14 -3.56
N ALA A 85 9.70 -4.32 -3.96
CA ALA A 85 9.08 -3.46 -4.96
C ALA A 85 9.04 -2.00 -4.50
N ALA A 86 8.68 -1.76 -3.24
CA ALA A 86 8.64 -0.42 -2.69
C ALA A 86 10.01 0.26 -2.73
N MET A 87 11.06 -0.44 -2.31
CA MET A 87 12.42 0.12 -2.34
C MET A 87 12.89 0.39 -3.76
N LYS A 88 12.54 -0.46 -4.70
CA LYS A 88 12.94 -0.31 -6.11
C LYS A 88 12.21 0.84 -6.81
N HIS A 89 11.00 1.16 -6.40
CA HIS A 89 10.11 2.05 -7.14
C HIS A 89 9.75 3.35 -6.41
N GLY A 90 10.66 3.86 -5.59
CA GLY A 90 10.55 5.20 -5.05
C GLY A 90 10.02 5.30 -3.62
N GLY A 91 9.80 4.19 -2.96
CA GLY A 91 9.48 4.18 -1.55
C GLY A 91 10.72 4.33 -0.68
N LYS A 92 10.48 4.52 0.62
CA LYS A 92 11.55 4.58 1.62
C LYS A 92 11.27 3.60 2.73
N ASP A 93 12.33 3.05 3.30
CA ASP A 93 12.25 2.11 4.41
C ASP A 93 11.64 2.75 5.65
N ASN A 94 10.76 2.00 6.32
CA ASN A 94 10.20 2.39 7.61
C ASN A 94 10.10 1.17 8.54
N GLY A 95 10.99 0.18 8.37
CA GLY A 95 11.06 -0.96 9.26
C GLY A 95 11.18 -2.32 8.60
N GLY A 96 11.51 -2.39 7.33
CA GLY A 96 11.82 -3.65 6.63
C GLY A 96 10.81 -4.77 6.81
N SER A 97 11.06 -5.93 6.24
CA SER A 97 10.20 -7.09 6.41
C SER A 97 10.71 -8.00 7.53
N GLY A 98 9.79 -8.58 8.29
CA GLY A 98 10.14 -9.49 9.36
C GLY A 98 9.01 -9.69 10.37
N LEU A 99 9.29 -10.52 11.36
CA LEU A 99 8.35 -10.75 12.46
C LEU A 99 8.32 -9.55 13.40
N ASN A 100 7.13 -9.22 13.87
CA ASN A 100 6.88 -8.16 14.84
C ASN A 100 6.13 -8.75 16.01
N PRO A 101 6.86 -9.39 16.97
CA PRO A 101 6.22 -10.14 18.06
C PRO A 101 5.35 -9.28 18.96
N GLU A 102 5.63 -7.97 19.05
CA GLU A 102 4.85 -7.03 19.86
C GLU A 102 3.42 -6.88 19.35
N TYR A 103 3.16 -7.23 18.08
CA TYR A 103 1.81 -7.18 17.50
C TYR A 103 1.16 -8.56 17.40
N GLY A 104 1.93 -9.62 17.53
CA GLY A 104 1.41 -10.97 17.46
C GLY A 104 2.49 -11.99 17.14
N LYS A 105 2.29 -13.21 17.59
CA LYS A 105 3.27 -14.30 17.44
C LYS A 105 3.65 -14.53 15.97
N ASN A 106 2.68 -14.42 15.08
CA ASN A 106 2.88 -14.68 13.64
C ASN A 106 2.74 -13.41 12.80
N TYR A 107 2.86 -12.26 13.42
CA TYR A 107 2.71 -10.97 12.72
C TYR A 107 3.95 -10.72 11.88
N TYR A 108 3.86 -10.98 10.58
CA TYR A 108 4.94 -10.77 9.63
C TYR A 108 4.58 -9.60 8.73
N ALA A 109 5.39 -8.56 8.73
CA ALA A 109 5.04 -7.31 8.07
C ALA A 109 6.26 -6.59 7.52
N ALA A 110 6.01 -5.66 6.61
CA ALA A 110 7.00 -4.70 6.13
C ALA A 110 6.38 -3.31 6.15
N PHE A 111 7.19 -2.33 6.49
CA PHE A 111 6.76 -0.93 6.66
C PHE A 111 7.57 -0.04 5.74
N VAL A 112 6.92 0.78 4.96
CA VAL A 112 7.58 1.71 4.03
C VAL A 112 6.83 3.04 4.00
N PHE A 113 7.49 4.07 3.45
CA PHE A 113 6.84 5.31 3.04
C PHE A 113 6.61 5.25 1.54
N ASP A 114 5.44 5.67 1.10
CA ASP A 114 5.17 5.83 -0.33
C ASP A 114 5.78 7.14 -0.86
N PRO A 115 5.76 7.40 -2.18
CA PRO A 115 6.38 8.62 -2.73
C PRO A 115 5.77 9.93 -2.21
N ASP A 116 4.53 9.92 -1.76
CA ASP A 116 3.90 11.09 -1.14
C ASP A 116 4.19 11.18 0.36
N GLY A 117 4.88 10.19 0.92
CA GLY A 117 5.26 10.17 2.33
C GLY A 117 4.25 9.50 3.25
N TYR A 118 3.26 8.79 2.71
CA TYR A 118 2.33 8.02 3.54
C TYR A 118 3.00 6.77 4.09
N ARG A 119 2.69 6.46 5.35
CA ARG A 119 3.13 5.22 5.99
C ARG A 119 2.22 4.09 5.55
N ILE A 120 2.80 3.11 4.88
CA ILE A 120 2.05 1.93 4.45
C ILE A 120 2.77 0.67 4.90
N GLU A 121 1.99 -0.37 5.07
CA GLU A 121 2.43 -1.65 5.59
C GLU A 121 1.81 -2.77 4.76
N ALA A 122 2.54 -3.86 4.59
CA ALA A 122 1.94 -5.13 4.17
C ALA A 122 2.08 -6.12 5.31
N VAL A 123 1.04 -6.88 5.60
CA VAL A 123 1.05 -7.76 6.76
C VAL A 123 0.31 -9.07 6.49
N ILE A 124 0.86 -10.14 7.00
CA ILE A 124 0.14 -11.38 7.23
C ILE A 124 0.26 -11.73 8.71
N ASN A 125 -0.86 -11.96 9.35
CA ASN A 125 -0.91 -12.24 10.79
C ASN A 125 -1.82 -13.43 11.02
N GLY A 126 -1.25 -14.60 10.91
CA GLY A 126 -1.99 -15.82 11.03
C GLY A 126 -1.12 -17.03 10.81
N ARG A 127 -1.74 -18.14 10.55
CA ARG A 127 -1.02 -19.37 10.23
C ARG A 127 -0.33 -19.23 8.89
N VAL A 128 0.90 -19.64 8.86
CA VAL A 128 1.75 -19.59 7.67
C VAL A 128 1.71 -20.95 6.98
#